data_d01f0d26630312ee7c65ae82f6d76ee6
#
_entry.id   d01f0d26630312ee7c65ae82f6d76ee6
#
_cell.length_a   1.000
_cell.length_b   1.000
_cell.length_c   1.000
_cell.angle_alpha   90.00
_cell.angle_beta   90.00
_cell.angle_gamma   90.00
#
_symmetry.space_group_name_H-M   'P 1'
#
loop_
_entity.id
_entity.type
_entity.pdbx_description
1 polymer ?
#
loop_
_entity_poly.entity_id
_entity_poly.type
_entity_poly.pdbx_seq_one_letter_code
_entity_poly.pdbx_strand_id
1 'polypeptide(L)'
;MQKKVNLAMLALFSCSLAMAQNEKTEQNVAQGLDENAFTFSEAQLGEDDDMSSNVTILNSTSNVYASQAGYLFSPARFRYRAFNQKYNDVYINGASMNDMESGQFRFSNIGGLNRFSRNVDFALPFEANGYSMTGMAGSNNYDFRAGSMQEGQYASVGVANRNYTLRGLYSYSSGFNEKGWAITAGLTYRWANQGYVEGTIYNALSYFFGVQKKWMNGHSLSFSTWGNPTERSTQGASTDEAYWLANDYQYNPYWGYQNGHKRNSRVVNDFAPSAIATWDWEINDQMKLTTSVFGKYSMYKSTKLNYNNAENPQPDYWKNMPSANYYVWGDYKNGNNMYTWENWNNAVNYWQASKQNRQINWDRLYYANQQAAKNGQDLLYYVQAKHNDNLTLSLSSVLNTKLTKKSNLATGIMLGKSTNQHYQTLEDMLGGAIFHNIN
;
A
#
# COMPACT_ATOMS: atom_id res chain seq x y z
N MET A 1 16.69 -21.88 20.60
CA MET A 1 16.60 -21.33 19.25
C MET A 1 16.93 -19.81 19.20
N GLN A 2 16.48 -19.00 20.15
CA GLN A 2 16.75 -17.53 20.20
C GLN A 2 18.24 -17.12 20.24
N LYS A 3 19.11 -17.85 20.94
CA LYS A 3 20.55 -17.53 21.01
C LYS A 3 21.30 -17.68 19.68
N LYS A 4 20.86 -18.57 18.78
CA LYS A 4 21.48 -18.75 17.45
C LYS A 4 21.06 -17.70 16.44
N VAL A 5 19.85 -17.16 16.58
CA VAL A 5 19.34 -16.07 15.73
C VAL A 5 20.06 -14.75 16.06
N ASN A 6 20.29 -14.49 17.34
CA ASN A 6 21.02 -13.29 17.77
C ASN A 6 22.49 -13.30 17.34
N LEU A 7 23.13 -14.47 17.26
CA LEU A 7 24.51 -14.59 16.80
C LEU A 7 24.65 -14.41 15.29
N ALA A 8 23.66 -14.87 14.51
CA ALA A 8 23.60 -14.68 13.06
C ALA A 8 23.32 -13.21 12.68
N MET A 9 22.48 -12.50 13.45
CA MET A 9 22.28 -11.05 13.28
C MET A 9 23.53 -10.25 13.63
N LEU A 10 24.26 -10.62 14.67
CA LEU A 10 25.51 -9.95 15.05
C LEU A 10 26.62 -10.20 14.02
N ALA A 11 26.70 -11.37 13.42
CA ALA A 11 27.66 -11.70 12.36
C ALA A 11 27.35 -10.97 11.03
N LEU A 12 26.08 -10.77 10.69
CA LEU A 12 25.67 -9.94 9.55
C LEU A 12 26.01 -8.46 9.78
N PHE A 13 25.91 -7.99 11.03
CA PHE A 13 26.26 -6.61 11.40
C PHE A 13 27.77 -6.35 11.35
N SER A 14 28.60 -7.33 11.71
CA SER A 14 30.05 -7.19 11.66
C SER A 14 30.62 -7.28 10.24
N CYS A 15 30.02 -8.04 9.33
CA CYS A 15 30.40 -8.07 7.92
C CYS A 15 30.08 -6.76 7.18
N SER A 16 29.01 -6.06 7.56
CA SER A 16 28.61 -4.80 6.89
C SER A 16 29.50 -3.62 7.28
N LEU A 17 30.10 -3.64 8.48
CA LEU A 17 31.02 -2.60 8.95
C LEU A 17 32.41 -2.68 8.30
N ALA A 18 32.83 -3.86 7.84
CA ALA A 18 34.15 -4.06 7.22
C ALA A 18 34.25 -3.65 5.74
N MET A 19 33.10 -3.52 5.05
CA MET A 19 33.04 -3.18 3.62
C MET A 19 32.74 -1.70 3.34
N ALA A 20 32.46 -0.89 4.37
CA ALA A 20 32.04 0.51 4.22
C ALA A 20 33.18 1.53 4.15
N GLN A 21 34.45 1.10 4.12
CA GLN A 21 35.60 2.02 4.29
C GLN A 21 36.33 2.43 3.00
N ASN A 22 35.90 2.06 1.82
CA ASN A 22 36.55 2.50 0.59
C ASN A 22 35.59 2.82 -0.52
N GLU A 23 34.98 4.03 -0.49
CA GLU A 23 34.63 4.73 -1.72
C GLU A 23 34.42 6.22 -1.49
N LYS A 24 34.98 7.00 -2.41
CA LYS A 24 35.10 8.46 -2.32
C LYS A 24 33.73 9.17 -2.42
N THR A 25 33.54 10.05 -1.49
CA THR A 25 32.49 11.02 -1.26
C THR A 25 32.41 12.06 -2.40
N GLU A 26 31.43 11.99 -3.30
CA GLU A 26 30.98 13.19 -4.06
C GLU A 26 29.57 13.11 -4.67
N GLN A 27 28.78 12.03 -4.44
CA GLN A 27 27.40 11.92 -5.02
C GLN A 27 26.29 11.76 -3.99
N ASN A 28 26.52 11.95 -2.70
CA ASN A 28 25.61 11.47 -1.65
C ASN A 28 24.54 12.47 -1.15
N VAL A 29 24.47 13.70 -1.63
CA VAL A 29 23.48 14.67 -1.12
C VAL A 29 22.10 14.52 -1.76
N ALA A 30 22.02 14.05 -3.01
CA ALA A 30 20.76 13.84 -3.69
C ALA A 30 20.06 12.51 -3.30
N GLN A 31 20.82 11.51 -2.85
CA GLN A 31 20.27 10.17 -2.55
C GLN A 31 19.48 10.09 -1.24
N GLY A 32 19.76 10.92 -0.25
CA GLY A 32 19.06 10.92 1.03
C GLY A 32 17.65 11.53 0.99
N LEU A 33 17.40 12.44 0.06
CA LEU A 33 16.09 13.11 -0.09
C LEU A 33 15.05 12.19 -0.74
N ASP A 34 15.48 11.35 -1.69
CA ASP A 34 14.59 10.43 -2.40
C ASP A 34 14.09 9.27 -1.53
N GLU A 35 14.87 8.78 -0.58
CA GLU A 35 14.43 7.72 0.35
C GLU A 35 13.27 8.18 1.24
N ASN A 36 13.32 9.42 1.71
CA ASN A 36 12.28 9.97 2.56
C ASN A 36 10.99 10.24 1.77
N ALA A 37 11.06 10.78 0.57
CA ALA A 37 9.89 11.01 -0.29
C ALA A 37 9.17 9.70 -0.64
N PHE A 38 9.93 8.64 -0.93
CA PHE A 38 9.38 7.33 -1.26
C PHE A 38 8.72 6.63 -0.05
N THR A 39 9.31 6.77 1.14
CA THR A 39 8.76 6.23 2.39
C THR A 39 7.44 6.90 2.76
N PHE A 40 7.25 8.16 2.40
CA PHE A 40 6.00 8.89 2.59
C PHE A 40 4.87 8.36 1.72
N SER A 41 5.14 8.09 0.45
CA SER A 41 4.14 7.59 -0.48
C SER A 41 3.60 6.21 -0.07
N GLU A 42 4.44 5.34 0.48
CA GLU A 42 4.02 4.04 1.02
C GLU A 42 3.03 4.17 2.18
N ALA A 43 3.28 5.07 3.12
CA ALA A 43 2.39 5.29 4.26
C ALA A 43 1.03 5.88 3.84
N GLN A 44 0.99 6.64 2.75
CA GLN A 44 -0.21 7.27 2.21
C GLN A 44 -1.08 6.33 1.37
N LEU A 45 -0.47 5.33 0.74
CA LEU A 45 -1.11 4.44 -0.22
C LEU A 45 -1.75 3.20 0.40
N GLY A 46 -1.52 2.99 1.69
CA GLY A 46 -2.02 1.84 2.42
C GLY A 46 -3.42 1.99 3.02
N GLU A 47 -4.12 3.07 2.78
CA GLU A 47 -5.41 3.33 3.41
C GLU A 47 -6.59 3.00 2.51
N ASP A 48 -7.67 2.61 3.14
CA ASP A 48 -8.99 2.18 2.69
C ASP A 48 -9.33 2.37 1.19
N ASP A 49 -9.92 1.35 0.60
CA ASP A 49 -10.37 1.28 -0.80
C ASP A 49 -11.25 2.47 -1.24
N ASP A 50 -11.96 3.11 -0.32
CA ASP A 50 -12.84 4.23 -0.60
C ASP A 50 -12.14 5.60 -0.59
N MET A 51 -10.92 5.69 -0.07
CA MET A 51 -10.17 6.95 0.08
C MET A 51 -8.83 7.01 -0.66
N SER A 52 -8.37 5.92 -1.26
CA SER A 52 -7.07 5.81 -1.95
C SER A 52 -6.94 6.65 -3.22
N SER A 53 -8.02 7.25 -3.67
CA SER A 53 -8.13 7.89 -4.98
C SER A 53 -7.39 9.23 -5.12
N ASN A 54 -6.55 9.64 -4.15
CA ASN A 54 -6.20 11.04 -4.05
C ASN A 54 -4.71 11.39 -4.05
N VAL A 55 -3.82 10.42 -4.24
CA VAL A 55 -2.37 10.69 -4.19
C VAL A 55 -1.77 10.59 -5.58
N THR A 56 -1.18 11.68 -6.04
CA THR A 56 -0.32 11.72 -7.21
C THR A 56 1.12 11.83 -6.74
N ILE A 57 1.97 10.90 -7.14
CA ILE A 57 3.39 10.95 -6.85
C ILE A 57 4.07 11.74 -7.97
N LEU A 58 4.73 12.82 -7.60
CA LEU A 58 5.49 13.66 -8.51
C LEU A 58 6.98 13.48 -8.19
N ASN A 59 7.71 12.84 -9.09
CA ASN A 59 9.15 12.66 -9.00
C ASN A 59 9.82 13.37 -10.17
N SER A 60 9.83 14.70 -10.17
CA SER A 60 10.54 15.46 -11.18
C SER A 60 11.56 16.40 -10.54
N THR A 61 12.82 16.26 -10.90
CA THR A 61 13.89 17.21 -10.54
C THR A 61 13.93 18.40 -11.50
N SER A 62 13.34 18.30 -12.68
CA SER A 62 13.36 19.35 -13.71
C SER A 62 12.26 20.40 -13.53
N ASN A 63 11.20 20.08 -12.82
CA ASN A 63 10.09 20.98 -12.55
C ASN A 63 10.08 21.44 -11.10
N VAL A 64 10.29 22.75 -10.87
CA VAL A 64 10.37 23.34 -9.53
C VAL A 64 9.10 23.10 -8.72
N TYR A 65 7.93 23.18 -9.34
CA TYR A 65 6.66 22.93 -8.65
C TYR A 65 6.54 21.48 -8.20
N ALA A 66 6.84 20.52 -9.07
CA ALA A 66 6.79 19.09 -8.74
C ALA A 66 7.82 18.73 -7.66
N SER A 67 9.02 19.29 -7.72
CA SER A 67 10.07 19.12 -6.71
C SER A 67 9.62 19.65 -5.32
N GLN A 68 9.03 20.84 -5.26
CA GLN A 68 8.55 21.43 -4.02
C GLN A 68 7.29 20.72 -3.50
N ALA A 69 6.37 20.36 -4.39
CA ALA A 69 5.16 19.62 -4.01
C ALA A 69 5.44 18.18 -3.55
N GLY A 70 6.53 17.57 -4.04
CA GLY A 70 7.00 16.26 -3.62
C GLY A 70 7.70 16.27 -2.25
N TYR A 71 8.07 17.45 -1.73
CA TYR A 71 8.73 17.60 -0.43
C TYR A 71 7.70 17.72 0.69
N LEU A 72 7.50 16.63 1.44
CA LEU A 72 6.50 16.57 2.50
C LEU A 72 7.13 16.19 3.84
N PHE A 73 6.91 17.00 4.87
CA PHE A 73 7.30 16.69 6.25
C PHE A 73 6.33 15.74 6.95
N SER A 74 5.08 15.70 6.49
CA SER A 74 4.02 14.86 7.06
C SER A 74 3.22 14.16 5.96
N PRO A 75 2.53 13.06 6.27
CA PRO A 75 1.63 12.43 5.30
C PRO A 75 0.52 13.41 4.92
N ALA A 76 0.67 14.06 3.79
CA ALA A 76 -0.34 14.92 3.20
C ALA A 76 -0.78 14.31 1.87
N ARG A 77 -2.09 14.30 1.64
CA ARG A 77 -2.66 13.87 0.35
C ARG A 77 -2.48 15.00 -0.64
N PHE A 78 -1.88 14.68 -1.77
CA PHE A 78 -1.61 15.65 -2.81
C PHE A 78 -2.20 15.20 -4.15
N ARG A 79 -2.89 16.13 -4.83
CA ARG A 79 -3.37 15.95 -6.20
C ARG A 79 -2.72 17.01 -7.07
N TYR A 80 -2.03 16.57 -8.11
CA TYR A 80 -1.49 17.53 -9.09
C TYR A 80 -2.64 18.23 -9.81
N ARG A 81 -2.75 19.55 -9.65
CA ARG A 81 -3.81 20.39 -10.24
C ARG A 81 -5.23 19.84 -10.01
N ALA A 82 -5.46 19.22 -8.87
CA ALA A 82 -6.74 18.60 -8.48
C ALA A 82 -7.21 17.43 -9.37
N PHE A 83 -6.38 16.92 -10.28
CA PHE A 83 -6.73 15.73 -11.06
C PHE A 83 -6.85 14.49 -10.17
N ASN A 84 -7.81 13.63 -10.48
CA ASN A 84 -7.92 12.33 -9.84
C ASN A 84 -6.78 11.42 -10.30
N GLN A 85 -6.29 10.55 -9.41
CA GLN A 85 -5.20 9.60 -9.67
C GLN A 85 -5.47 8.69 -10.89
N LYS A 86 -6.72 8.40 -11.21
CA LYS A 86 -7.08 7.61 -12.40
C LYS A 86 -6.65 8.24 -13.73
N TYR A 87 -6.32 9.53 -13.74
CA TYR A 87 -5.82 10.25 -14.90
C TYR A 87 -4.29 10.35 -14.94
N ASN A 88 -3.62 9.84 -13.89
CA ASN A 88 -2.17 9.70 -13.87
C ASN A 88 -1.79 8.32 -14.39
N ASP A 89 -1.03 8.28 -15.46
CA ASP A 89 -0.63 7.03 -16.09
C ASP A 89 0.69 6.54 -15.53
N VAL A 90 0.72 5.29 -15.10
CA VAL A 90 1.92 4.64 -14.59
C VAL A 90 2.35 3.52 -15.53
N TYR A 91 3.60 3.57 -15.92
CA TYR A 91 4.24 2.59 -16.79
C TYR A 91 5.43 1.95 -16.10
N ILE A 92 5.71 0.71 -16.45
CA ILE A 92 6.98 0.03 -16.16
C ILE A 92 7.54 -0.48 -17.48
N ASN A 93 8.74 -0.04 -17.85
CA ASN A 93 9.37 -0.36 -19.13
C ASN A 93 8.44 -0.11 -20.35
N GLY A 94 7.60 0.93 -20.28
CA GLY A 94 6.65 1.26 -21.34
C GLY A 94 5.37 0.42 -21.38
N ALA A 95 5.17 -0.52 -20.47
CA ALA A 95 3.90 -1.23 -20.31
C ALA A 95 3.01 -0.50 -19.29
N SER A 96 1.72 -0.30 -19.61
CA SER A 96 0.76 0.34 -18.71
C SER A 96 0.45 -0.54 -17.51
N MET A 97 0.48 0.06 -16.31
CA MET A 97 0.26 -0.58 -15.02
C MET A 97 -1.07 -0.22 -14.37
N ASN A 98 -1.78 0.77 -14.89
CA ASN A 98 -3.07 1.18 -14.34
C ASN A 98 -4.07 0.03 -14.47
N ASP A 99 -4.83 -0.17 -13.42
CA ASP A 99 -5.90 -1.15 -13.39
C ASP A 99 -6.99 -0.78 -14.40
N MET A 100 -7.44 -1.74 -15.21
CA MET A 100 -8.37 -1.47 -16.31
C MET A 100 -9.81 -1.19 -15.82
N GLU A 101 -10.16 -1.60 -14.61
CA GLU A 101 -11.48 -1.37 -14.02
C GLU A 101 -11.54 0.00 -13.33
N SER A 102 -10.58 0.26 -12.43
CA SER A 102 -10.56 1.48 -11.62
C SER A 102 -9.83 2.65 -12.28
N GLY A 103 -9.00 2.40 -13.27
CA GLY A 103 -8.10 3.37 -13.90
C GLY A 103 -6.90 3.77 -13.02
N GLN A 104 -6.74 3.16 -11.84
CA GLN A 104 -5.73 3.57 -10.86
C GLN A 104 -4.57 2.58 -10.78
N PHE A 105 -3.40 3.07 -10.42
CA PHE A 105 -2.28 2.24 -10.06
C PHE A 105 -2.12 2.19 -8.53
N ARG A 106 -1.99 0.99 -7.97
CA ARG A 106 -1.69 0.82 -6.55
C ARG A 106 -0.18 0.88 -6.34
N PHE A 107 0.30 2.02 -5.87
CA PHE A 107 1.72 2.21 -5.60
C PHE A 107 2.27 1.29 -4.49
N SER A 108 1.41 0.75 -3.62
CA SER A 108 1.81 -0.30 -2.66
C SER A 108 2.45 -1.51 -3.34
N ASN A 109 2.12 -1.78 -4.61
CA ASN A 109 2.69 -2.91 -5.37
C ASN A 109 4.19 -2.74 -5.67
N ILE A 110 4.71 -1.52 -5.67
CA ILE A 110 6.13 -1.20 -5.90
C ILE A 110 6.78 -0.48 -4.72
N GLY A 111 5.99 -0.07 -3.73
CA GLY A 111 6.43 0.78 -2.63
C GLY A 111 7.51 0.18 -1.75
N GLY A 112 7.56 -1.14 -1.61
CA GLY A 112 8.60 -1.85 -0.87
C GLY A 112 9.89 -2.10 -1.64
N LEU A 113 9.93 -1.78 -2.94
CA LEU A 113 11.07 -2.04 -3.80
C LEU A 113 12.21 -1.03 -3.62
N ASN A 114 11.92 0.13 -3.04
CA ASN A 114 12.90 1.18 -2.69
C ASN A 114 13.82 1.55 -3.87
N ARG A 115 15.07 1.05 -3.85
CA ARG A 115 16.09 1.38 -4.86
C ARG A 115 15.71 0.97 -6.28
N PHE A 116 14.94 -0.10 -6.45
CA PHE A 116 14.55 -0.61 -7.77
C PHE A 116 13.49 0.23 -8.47
N SER A 117 12.76 1.07 -7.72
CA SER A 117 11.76 1.98 -8.25
C SER A 117 12.19 3.45 -8.29
N ARG A 118 13.50 3.73 -8.14
CA ARG A 118 14.04 5.10 -8.22
C ARG A 118 14.21 5.61 -9.64
N ASN A 119 14.47 4.71 -10.57
CA ASN A 119 14.69 5.05 -11.97
C ASN A 119 13.33 5.30 -12.61
N VAL A 120 12.89 6.55 -12.60
CA VAL A 120 11.60 6.96 -13.10
C VAL A 120 11.75 8.11 -14.08
N ASP A 121 11.12 7.96 -15.24
CA ASP A 121 10.95 8.99 -16.24
C ASP A 121 9.56 9.61 -16.07
N PHE A 122 9.50 10.90 -15.89
CA PHE A 122 8.27 11.62 -15.57
C PHE A 122 7.92 12.61 -16.67
N ALA A 123 6.67 12.62 -17.09
CA ALA A 123 6.12 13.63 -17.98
C ALA A 123 5.00 14.42 -17.30
N LEU A 124 5.04 15.74 -17.43
CA LEU A 124 4.00 16.64 -16.97
C LEU A 124 2.68 16.42 -17.73
N PRO A 125 1.53 16.89 -17.21
CA PRO A 125 0.27 16.85 -17.94
C PRO A 125 0.40 17.42 -19.34
N PHE A 126 -0.03 16.65 -20.35
CA PHE A 126 0.03 16.98 -21.79
C PHE A 126 1.44 17.17 -22.36
N GLU A 127 2.48 16.81 -21.61
CA GLU A 127 3.84 16.80 -22.12
C GLU A 127 4.07 15.60 -23.03
N ALA A 128 4.67 15.83 -24.19
CA ALA A 128 5.03 14.75 -25.10
C ALA A 128 6.17 13.90 -24.50
N ASN A 129 6.02 12.59 -24.56
CA ASN A 129 7.00 11.62 -24.09
C ASN A 129 7.05 10.40 -25.01
N GLY A 130 8.03 9.52 -24.77
CA GLY A 130 8.30 8.37 -25.63
C GLY A 130 7.63 7.06 -25.16
N TYR A 131 6.72 7.09 -24.22
CA TYR A 131 6.15 5.85 -23.63
C TYR A 131 4.66 5.92 -23.35
N SER A 132 4.07 7.09 -23.19
CA SER A 132 2.66 7.27 -22.82
C SER A 132 1.84 7.73 -24.02
N MET A 133 0.62 7.19 -24.14
CA MET A 133 -0.37 7.61 -25.14
C MET A 133 -1.36 8.64 -24.62
N THR A 134 -1.44 8.80 -23.31
CA THR A 134 -2.33 9.74 -22.62
C THR A 134 -1.48 10.62 -21.70
N GLY A 135 -2.00 11.21 -20.70
CA GLY A 135 -1.22 11.99 -19.76
C GLY A 135 -1.93 13.24 -19.29
N MET A 136 -3.24 13.15 -19.07
CA MET A 136 -4.03 14.29 -18.58
C MET A 136 -3.53 14.83 -17.24
N ALA A 137 -3.11 13.91 -16.33
CA ALA A 137 -2.57 14.27 -15.03
C ALA A 137 -1.06 13.97 -14.91
N GLY A 138 -0.38 13.80 -16.05
CA GLY A 138 1.01 13.39 -16.12
C GLY A 138 1.19 11.89 -16.16
N SER A 139 2.41 11.44 -16.36
CA SER A 139 2.75 10.03 -16.44
C SER A 139 4.11 9.74 -15.81
N ASN A 140 4.26 8.52 -15.26
CA ASN A 140 5.50 8.02 -14.70
C ASN A 140 5.87 6.72 -15.41
N ASN A 141 7.12 6.55 -15.82
CA ASN A 141 7.63 5.31 -16.38
C ASN A 141 8.84 4.82 -15.58
N TYR A 142 8.64 3.76 -14.83
CA TYR A 142 9.70 3.14 -14.03
C TYR A 142 10.54 2.22 -14.91
N ASP A 143 11.86 2.34 -14.79
CA ASP A 143 12.78 1.41 -15.46
C ASP A 143 13.17 0.27 -14.51
N PHE A 144 12.64 -0.92 -14.80
CA PHE A 144 12.90 -2.15 -14.05
C PHE A 144 13.88 -3.09 -14.74
N ARG A 145 14.66 -2.58 -15.70
CA ARG A 145 15.72 -3.37 -16.35
C ARG A 145 16.89 -3.55 -15.38
N ALA A 146 17.43 -4.76 -15.30
CA ALA A 146 18.53 -5.08 -14.39
C ALA A 146 19.80 -4.25 -14.64
N GLY A 147 20.08 -3.92 -15.91
CA GLY A 147 21.25 -3.13 -16.28
C GLY A 147 21.11 -1.62 -16.04
N SER A 148 19.89 -1.14 -15.72
CA SER A 148 19.65 0.25 -15.33
C SER A 148 19.81 0.47 -13.83
N MET A 149 19.96 -0.60 -13.05
CA MET A 149 20.11 -0.51 -11.61
C MET A 149 21.54 -0.14 -11.23
N GLN A 150 21.69 0.64 -10.17
CA GLN A 150 23.01 1.02 -9.64
C GLN A 150 23.77 -0.23 -9.21
N GLU A 151 24.93 -0.42 -9.76
CA GLU A 151 25.83 -1.53 -9.46
C GLU A 151 26.28 -1.54 -7.99
N GLY A 152 26.46 -2.73 -7.43
CA GLY A 152 26.99 -2.95 -6.10
C GLY A 152 26.01 -3.63 -5.16
N GLN A 153 26.39 -3.67 -3.90
CA GLN A 153 25.61 -4.20 -2.79
C GLN A 153 25.17 -3.06 -1.89
N TYR A 154 23.96 -3.16 -1.39
CA TYR A 154 23.44 -2.19 -0.45
C TYR A 154 22.61 -2.88 0.62
N ALA A 155 22.90 -2.56 1.87
CA ALA A 155 22.13 -2.98 3.03
C ALA A 155 21.71 -1.77 3.86
N SER A 156 20.48 -1.77 4.35
CA SER A 156 19.95 -0.71 5.19
C SER A 156 19.05 -1.28 6.27
N VAL A 157 19.18 -0.74 7.48
CA VAL A 157 18.23 -0.96 8.58
C VAL A 157 17.71 0.40 9.01
N GLY A 158 16.41 0.51 9.15
CA GLY A 158 15.73 1.73 9.54
C GLY A 158 14.70 1.47 10.62
N VAL A 159 14.50 2.47 11.48
CA VAL A 159 13.45 2.50 12.49
C VAL A 159 12.54 3.69 12.21
N ALA A 160 11.23 3.49 12.27
CA ALA A 160 10.23 4.53 12.04
C ALA A 160 9.09 4.41 13.07
N ASN A 161 8.46 5.52 13.39
CA ASN A 161 7.25 5.56 14.21
C ASN A 161 6.01 5.79 13.34
N ARG A 162 5.83 4.96 12.33
CA ARG A 162 4.71 5.04 11.37
C ARG A 162 3.94 3.73 11.31
N ASN A 163 3.50 3.32 10.13
CA ASN A 163 2.80 2.05 9.95
C ASN A 163 3.67 0.87 10.34
N TYR A 164 4.98 0.95 10.09
CA TYR A 164 5.96 -0.03 10.53
C TYR A 164 7.01 0.60 11.48
N THR A 165 7.56 -0.22 12.35
CA THR A 165 8.60 0.18 13.31
C THR A 165 10.00 -0.15 12.79
N LEU A 166 10.16 -1.29 12.16
CA LEU A 166 11.45 -1.79 11.68
C LEU A 166 11.40 -2.05 10.17
N ARG A 167 12.45 -1.62 9.47
CA ARG A 167 12.72 -1.96 8.06
C ARG A 167 14.12 -2.52 7.92
N GLY A 168 14.25 -3.68 7.30
CA GLY A 168 15.51 -4.23 6.82
C GLY A 168 15.48 -4.35 5.31
N LEU A 169 16.55 -3.93 4.63
CA LEU A 169 16.68 -3.99 3.17
C LEU A 169 18.05 -4.50 2.79
N TYR A 170 18.08 -5.38 1.79
CA TYR A 170 19.30 -5.79 1.09
C TYR A 170 19.06 -5.83 -0.40
N SER A 171 20.00 -5.31 -1.19
CA SER A 171 19.96 -5.35 -2.65
C SER A 171 21.36 -5.58 -3.23
N TYR A 172 21.38 -6.27 -4.36
CA TYR A 172 22.54 -6.56 -5.16
C TYR A 172 22.26 -6.27 -6.63
N SER A 173 23.20 -5.62 -7.31
CA SER A 173 23.19 -5.45 -8.76
C SER A 173 24.60 -5.65 -9.31
N SER A 174 24.72 -6.52 -10.32
CA SER A 174 26.02 -6.86 -10.90
C SER A 174 26.54 -5.80 -11.89
N GLY A 175 25.67 -4.87 -12.36
CA GLY A 175 25.97 -4.16 -13.60
C GLY A 175 26.09 -5.09 -14.81
N PHE A 176 26.47 -4.56 -15.98
CA PHE A 176 26.74 -5.37 -17.16
C PHE A 176 28.14 -5.95 -17.11
N ASN A 177 28.27 -7.27 -17.23
CA ASN A 177 29.55 -7.93 -17.41
C ASN A 177 30.03 -7.84 -18.89
N GLU A 178 31.27 -8.29 -19.15
CA GLU A 178 31.88 -8.28 -20.51
C GLU A 178 31.04 -9.06 -21.54
N LYS A 179 30.25 -10.03 -21.09
CA LYS A 179 29.36 -10.81 -21.96
C LYS A 179 27.99 -10.14 -22.14
N GLY A 180 27.77 -8.93 -21.60
CA GLY A 180 26.53 -8.18 -21.69
C GLY A 180 25.39 -8.71 -20.82
N TRP A 181 25.66 -9.43 -19.72
CA TRP A 181 24.66 -9.86 -18.74
C TRP A 181 24.65 -8.93 -17.53
N ALA A 182 23.46 -8.60 -17.07
CA ALA A 182 23.24 -7.93 -15.80
C ALA A 182 22.19 -8.69 -14.97
N ILE A 183 22.44 -8.81 -13.67
CA ILE A 183 21.55 -9.47 -12.72
C ILE A 183 21.35 -8.54 -11.54
N THR A 184 20.09 -8.42 -11.09
CA THR A 184 19.75 -7.59 -9.93
C THR A 184 18.76 -8.35 -9.06
N ALA A 185 18.95 -8.33 -7.74
CA ALA A 185 18.06 -8.95 -6.78
C ALA A 185 18.01 -8.14 -5.48
N GLY A 186 16.88 -8.18 -4.78
CA GLY A 186 16.77 -7.57 -3.47
C GLY A 186 15.54 -7.95 -2.72
N LEU A 187 15.63 -7.72 -1.41
CA LEU A 187 14.57 -8.01 -0.44
C LEU A 187 14.44 -6.82 0.51
N THR A 188 13.20 -6.49 0.86
CA THR A 188 12.90 -5.53 1.92
C THR A 188 11.88 -6.14 2.86
N TYR A 189 12.15 -6.13 4.16
CA TYR A 189 11.20 -6.56 5.18
C TYR A 189 10.84 -5.38 6.07
N ARG A 190 9.54 -5.18 6.26
CA ARG A 190 8.98 -4.12 7.12
C ARG A 190 8.05 -4.75 8.14
N TRP A 191 8.20 -4.36 9.39
CA TRP A 191 7.47 -4.98 10.48
C TRP A 191 7.09 -4.01 11.58
N ALA A 192 5.89 -4.18 12.13
CA ALA A 192 5.43 -3.60 13.38
C ALA A 192 4.43 -4.54 14.06
N ASN A 193 4.68 -4.87 15.32
CA ASN A 193 3.68 -5.52 16.17
C ASN A 193 2.59 -4.53 16.62
N GLN A 194 2.97 -3.26 16.73
CA GLN A 194 2.07 -2.13 16.89
C GLN A 194 2.68 -0.97 16.12
N GLY A 195 1.92 -0.41 15.16
CA GLY A 195 2.28 0.80 14.45
C GLY A 195 2.12 2.05 15.31
N TYR A 196 2.23 3.22 14.68
CA TYR A 196 2.05 4.51 15.34
C TYR A 196 0.67 4.63 16.01
N VAL A 197 -0.37 4.12 15.35
CA VAL A 197 -1.73 4.04 15.90
C VAL A 197 -1.94 2.71 16.60
N GLU A 198 -2.50 2.76 17.79
CA GLU A 198 -2.73 1.58 18.61
C GLU A 198 -3.68 0.58 17.92
N GLY A 199 -3.38 -0.71 18.08
CA GLY A 199 -4.15 -1.80 17.49
C GLY A 199 -3.87 -2.04 16.00
N THR A 200 -2.88 -1.34 15.42
CA THR A 200 -2.44 -1.61 14.05
C THR A 200 -1.21 -2.51 14.04
N ILE A 201 -1.16 -3.42 13.09
CA ILE A 201 0.00 -4.28 12.80
C ILE A 201 0.46 -4.04 11.37
N TYR A 202 1.72 -4.34 11.10
CA TYR A 202 2.29 -4.26 9.76
C TYR A 202 3.32 -5.36 9.56
N ASN A 203 3.17 -6.15 8.50
CA ASN A 203 4.08 -7.21 8.12
C ASN A 203 4.14 -7.27 6.59
N ALA A 204 5.26 -6.89 6.00
CA ALA A 204 5.42 -6.86 4.55
C ALA A 204 6.81 -7.30 4.14
N LEU A 205 6.86 -8.23 3.19
CA LEU A 205 8.08 -8.66 2.52
C LEU A 205 8.00 -8.23 1.06
N SER A 206 8.94 -7.42 0.60
CA SER A 206 9.04 -7.04 -0.80
C SER A 206 10.24 -7.72 -1.44
N TYR A 207 10.08 -8.27 -2.62
CA TYR A 207 11.17 -8.87 -3.39
C TYR A 207 11.23 -8.30 -4.80
N PHE A 208 12.43 -8.26 -5.33
CA PHE A 208 12.72 -7.93 -6.71
C PHE A 208 13.78 -8.88 -7.25
N PHE A 209 13.60 -9.36 -8.48
CA PHE A 209 14.61 -10.08 -9.22
C PHE A 209 14.56 -9.65 -10.69
N GLY A 210 15.71 -9.31 -11.26
CA GLY A 210 15.83 -8.92 -12.66
C GLY A 210 17.05 -9.52 -13.31
N VAL A 211 16.93 -9.88 -14.58
CA VAL A 211 18.03 -10.29 -15.44
C VAL A 211 17.91 -9.60 -16.78
N GLN A 212 19.03 -9.18 -17.34
CA GLN A 212 19.08 -8.53 -18.64
C GLN A 212 20.27 -9.05 -19.44
N LYS A 213 20.05 -9.21 -20.74
CA LYS A 213 21.08 -9.50 -21.71
C LYS A 213 21.08 -8.44 -22.78
N LYS A 214 22.22 -7.82 -23.01
CA LYS A 214 22.48 -6.87 -24.11
C LYS A 214 23.41 -7.54 -25.12
N TRP A 215 23.09 -7.46 -26.41
CA TRP A 215 23.91 -7.93 -27.51
C TRP A 215 24.53 -6.74 -28.28
N MET A 216 25.62 -7.00 -28.97
CA MET A 216 26.34 -5.97 -29.74
C MET A 216 25.58 -5.46 -30.98
N ASN A 217 24.56 -6.19 -31.42
CA ASN A 217 23.72 -5.84 -32.59
C ASN A 217 22.51 -4.94 -32.25
N GLY A 218 22.55 -4.23 -31.11
CA GLY A 218 21.51 -3.29 -30.70
C GLY A 218 20.28 -3.93 -30.04
N HIS A 219 20.27 -5.24 -29.84
CA HIS A 219 19.19 -5.91 -29.10
C HIS A 219 19.49 -6.01 -27.62
N SER A 220 18.45 -5.86 -26.79
CA SER A 220 18.49 -6.15 -25.37
C SER A 220 17.20 -6.85 -24.95
N LEU A 221 17.31 -7.88 -24.13
CA LEU A 221 16.17 -8.58 -23.53
C LEU A 221 16.31 -8.51 -22.01
N SER A 222 15.30 -8.03 -21.34
CA SER A 222 15.23 -8.02 -19.87
C SER A 222 14.01 -8.78 -19.38
N PHE A 223 14.15 -9.43 -18.24
CA PHE A 223 13.06 -10.03 -17.49
C PHE A 223 13.16 -9.56 -16.05
N SER A 224 12.06 -9.10 -15.48
CA SER A 224 12.00 -8.69 -14.08
C SER A 224 10.73 -9.21 -13.44
N THR A 225 10.82 -9.63 -12.18
CA THR A 225 9.70 -10.06 -11.36
C THR A 225 9.79 -9.42 -9.97
N TRP A 226 8.65 -9.07 -9.42
CA TRP A 226 8.55 -8.46 -8.10
C TRP A 226 7.22 -8.78 -7.44
N GLY A 227 7.17 -8.55 -6.15
CA GLY A 227 5.95 -8.66 -5.36
C GLY A 227 6.15 -8.10 -3.97
N ASN A 228 5.04 -7.81 -3.32
CA ASN A 228 5.02 -7.18 -2.01
C ASN A 228 3.90 -7.79 -1.14
N PRO A 229 4.00 -9.10 -0.75
CA PRO A 229 3.04 -9.67 0.18
C PRO A 229 3.00 -8.84 1.47
N THR A 230 1.82 -8.32 1.77
CA THR A 230 1.59 -7.40 2.89
C THR A 230 0.41 -7.88 3.70
N GLU A 231 0.58 -7.94 5.01
CA GLU A 231 -0.49 -8.05 5.99
C GLU A 231 -0.44 -6.81 6.89
N ARG A 232 -1.55 -6.09 6.97
CA ARG A 232 -1.64 -4.91 7.81
C ARG A 232 -3.04 -4.74 8.37
N SER A 233 -3.16 -4.20 9.55
CA SER A 233 -4.44 -3.73 10.04
C SER A 233 -4.59 -2.22 9.83
N THR A 234 -5.83 -1.80 9.67
CA THR A 234 -6.16 -0.42 9.39
C THR A 234 -6.63 0.32 10.64
N GLN A 235 -6.56 1.64 10.57
CA GLN A 235 -7.20 2.55 11.51
C GLN A 235 -8.47 3.11 10.87
N GLY A 236 -9.48 3.41 11.70
CA GLY A 236 -10.66 4.15 11.28
C GLY A 236 -10.61 5.59 11.76
N ALA A 237 -11.07 6.52 10.92
CA ALA A 237 -11.45 7.84 11.40
C ALA A 237 -12.68 7.71 12.30
N SER A 238 -12.75 8.54 13.33
CA SER A 238 -13.87 8.59 14.25
C SER A 238 -14.41 10.01 14.38
N THR A 239 -15.40 10.23 15.24
CA THR A 239 -15.97 11.54 15.47
C THR A 239 -15.11 12.36 16.45
N ASP A 240 -15.25 13.68 16.41
CA ASP A 240 -14.58 14.56 17.38
C ASP A 240 -14.98 14.23 18.82
N GLU A 241 -16.24 13.81 19.04
CA GLU A 241 -16.73 13.33 20.34
C GLU A 241 -15.92 12.12 20.82
N ALA A 242 -15.66 11.14 19.93
CA ALA A 242 -14.88 9.96 20.29
C ALA A 242 -13.42 10.30 20.61
N TYR A 243 -12.78 11.21 19.86
CA TYR A 243 -11.45 11.71 20.17
C TYR A 243 -11.40 12.44 21.50
N TRP A 244 -12.39 13.28 21.79
CA TRP A 244 -12.51 13.98 23.07
C TRP A 244 -12.70 13.00 24.24
N LEU A 245 -13.60 12.03 24.11
CA LEU A 245 -13.85 11.00 25.15
C LEU A 245 -12.64 10.12 25.40
N ALA A 246 -11.93 9.76 24.34
CA ALA A 246 -10.71 8.97 24.44
C ALA A 246 -9.53 9.77 24.98
N ASN A 247 -9.59 11.12 24.93
CA ASN A 247 -8.48 12.04 25.13
C ASN A 247 -7.26 11.66 24.27
N ASP A 248 -7.53 11.26 23.01
CA ASP A 248 -6.53 10.74 22.09
C ASP A 248 -6.95 10.99 20.63
N TYR A 249 -6.23 11.83 19.90
CA TYR A 249 -6.46 12.09 18.47
C TYR A 249 -6.05 10.93 17.55
N GLN A 250 -5.42 9.89 18.11
CA GLN A 250 -5.07 8.66 17.40
C GLN A 250 -5.99 7.50 17.76
N TYR A 251 -7.11 7.78 18.42
CA TYR A 251 -8.10 6.79 18.75
C TYR A 251 -8.50 5.99 17.51
N ASN A 252 -8.47 4.65 17.62
CA ASN A 252 -8.82 3.73 16.56
C ASN A 252 -9.95 2.80 17.04
N PRO A 253 -11.16 2.89 16.48
CA PRO A 253 -12.31 2.07 16.90
C PRO A 253 -12.27 0.63 16.38
N TYR A 254 -11.34 0.28 15.46
CA TYR A 254 -11.38 -1.00 14.76
C TYR A 254 -10.75 -2.17 15.52
N TRP A 255 -10.16 -1.94 16.65
CA TRP A 255 -9.56 -3.00 17.45
C TRP A 255 -10.20 -3.14 18.85
N GLY A 256 -9.93 -4.24 19.51
CA GLY A 256 -10.33 -4.47 20.88
C GLY A 256 -9.61 -5.68 21.47
N TYR A 257 -10.03 -6.09 22.66
CA TYR A 257 -9.42 -7.21 23.36
C TYR A 257 -10.22 -8.52 23.14
N GLN A 258 -9.49 -9.58 22.83
CA GLN A 258 -9.95 -10.96 22.81
C GLN A 258 -9.04 -11.78 23.72
N ASN A 259 -9.56 -12.35 24.81
CA ASN A 259 -8.76 -13.09 25.79
C ASN A 259 -7.50 -12.32 26.23
N GLY A 260 -7.61 -11.00 26.43
CA GLY A 260 -6.49 -10.13 26.80
C GLY A 260 -5.53 -9.73 25.67
N HIS A 261 -5.67 -10.27 24.47
CA HIS A 261 -4.86 -9.93 23.31
C HIS A 261 -5.56 -8.92 22.41
N LYS A 262 -4.80 -8.00 21.80
CA LYS A 262 -5.33 -7.03 20.84
C LYS A 262 -5.70 -7.75 19.54
N ARG A 263 -6.92 -7.51 19.06
CA ARG A 263 -7.40 -7.98 17.77
C ARG A 263 -8.03 -6.82 17.01
N ASN A 264 -7.61 -6.61 15.76
CA ASN A 264 -8.20 -5.62 14.86
C ASN A 264 -9.27 -6.30 13.98
N SER A 265 -10.39 -5.62 13.74
CA SER A 265 -11.47 -6.11 12.89
C SER A 265 -11.23 -5.93 11.40
N ARG A 266 -10.32 -5.01 11.05
CA ARG A 266 -9.97 -4.69 9.67
C ARG A 266 -8.51 -5.01 9.39
N VAL A 267 -8.29 -6.20 8.84
CA VAL A 267 -6.97 -6.68 8.38
C VAL A 267 -7.00 -6.78 6.87
N VAL A 268 -6.01 -6.18 6.25
CA VAL A 268 -5.79 -6.21 4.80
C VAL A 268 -4.63 -7.14 4.50
N ASN A 269 -4.87 -8.12 3.63
CA ASN A 269 -3.83 -8.92 2.99
C ASN A 269 -3.80 -8.55 1.51
N ASP A 270 -2.66 -8.10 1.03
CA ASP A 270 -2.45 -7.67 -0.35
C ASP A 270 -1.19 -8.33 -0.91
N PHE A 271 -1.31 -9.01 -2.03
CA PHE A 271 -0.19 -9.60 -2.74
C PHE A 271 -0.43 -9.59 -4.25
N ALA A 272 0.42 -8.91 -4.99
CA ALA A 272 0.34 -8.80 -6.43
C ALA A 272 1.67 -9.21 -7.10
N PRO A 273 1.98 -10.53 -7.17
CA PRO A 273 3.12 -11.00 -7.94
C PRO A 273 3.02 -10.53 -9.38
N SER A 274 4.09 -9.94 -9.86
CA SER A 274 4.16 -9.28 -11.14
C SER A 274 5.43 -9.68 -11.87
N ALA A 275 5.34 -9.81 -13.19
CA ALA A 275 6.49 -10.10 -14.05
C ALA A 275 6.39 -9.32 -15.35
N ILE A 276 7.53 -8.87 -15.86
CA ILE A 276 7.63 -8.18 -17.14
C ILE A 276 8.83 -8.71 -17.94
N ALA A 277 8.62 -8.97 -19.21
CA ALA A 277 9.67 -9.22 -20.19
C ALA A 277 9.70 -8.03 -21.16
N THR A 278 10.86 -7.44 -21.37
CA THR A 278 11.04 -6.28 -22.24
C THR A 278 12.14 -6.55 -23.24
N TRP A 279 11.80 -6.40 -24.51
CA TRP A 279 12.73 -6.42 -25.62
C TRP A 279 12.94 -4.99 -26.16
N ASP A 280 14.16 -4.53 -26.07
CA ASP A 280 14.59 -3.27 -26.67
C ASP A 280 15.42 -3.57 -27.91
N TRP A 281 15.12 -2.85 -29.01
CA TRP A 281 15.87 -2.91 -30.24
C TRP A 281 16.26 -1.50 -30.72
N GLU A 282 17.55 -1.19 -30.62
CA GLU A 282 18.16 -0.01 -31.21
C GLU A 282 18.38 -0.29 -32.69
N ILE A 283 17.38 0.04 -33.54
CA ILE A 283 17.40 -0.24 -35.00
C ILE A 283 18.52 0.56 -35.66
N ASN A 284 18.67 1.80 -35.25
CA ASN A 284 19.76 2.70 -35.61
C ASN A 284 19.80 3.85 -34.59
N ASP A 285 20.71 4.82 -34.77
CA ASP A 285 20.89 5.98 -33.90
C ASP A 285 19.65 6.90 -33.78
N GLN A 286 18.67 6.73 -34.67
CA GLN A 286 17.45 7.54 -34.69
C GLN A 286 16.20 6.78 -34.31
N MET A 287 16.25 5.44 -34.30
CA MET A 287 15.07 4.59 -34.13
C MET A 287 15.29 3.54 -33.06
N LYS A 288 14.41 3.53 -32.06
CA LYS A 288 14.37 2.53 -30.99
C LYS A 288 12.97 1.95 -30.86
N LEU A 289 12.88 0.62 -30.89
CA LEU A 289 11.66 -0.13 -30.59
C LEU A 289 11.77 -0.72 -29.18
N THR A 290 10.75 -0.52 -28.37
CA THR A 290 10.58 -1.16 -27.05
C THR A 290 9.30 -1.97 -27.05
N THR A 291 9.41 -3.28 -26.82
CA THR A 291 8.25 -4.19 -26.70
C THR A 291 8.27 -4.86 -25.35
N SER A 292 7.19 -4.73 -24.59
CA SER A 292 7.05 -5.28 -23.25
C SER A 292 5.80 -6.14 -23.13
N VAL A 293 5.97 -7.31 -22.49
CA VAL A 293 4.88 -8.20 -22.09
C VAL A 293 4.84 -8.23 -20.57
N PHE A 294 3.70 -7.91 -20.02
CA PHE A 294 3.50 -7.82 -18.57
C PHE A 294 2.38 -8.75 -18.12
N GLY A 295 2.59 -9.38 -16.97
CA GLY A 295 1.60 -10.19 -16.27
C GLY A 295 1.58 -9.90 -14.77
N LYS A 296 0.38 -9.77 -14.20
CA LYS A 296 0.14 -9.56 -12.77
C LYS A 296 -1.05 -10.40 -12.32
N TYR A 297 -0.92 -11.05 -11.17
CA TYR A 297 -2.06 -11.63 -10.46
C TYR A 297 -2.17 -10.99 -9.08
N SER A 298 -3.17 -10.14 -8.88
CA SER A 298 -3.41 -9.44 -7.63
C SER A 298 -4.42 -10.21 -6.79
N MET A 299 -4.07 -10.47 -5.54
CA MET A 299 -4.94 -11.07 -4.52
C MET A 299 -5.10 -10.05 -3.41
N TYR A 300 -6.29 -9.49 -3.29
CA TYR A 300 -6.59 -8.50 -2.26
C TYR A 300 -7.72 -9.01 -1.37
N LYS A 301 -7.48 -8.99 -0.06
CA LYS A 301 -8.46 -9.36 0.96
C LYS A 301 -8.52 -8.29 2.04
N SER A 302 -9.72 -7.85 2.41
CA SER A 302 -9.94 -6.92 3.51
C SER A 302 -11.06 -7.44 4.41
N THR A 303 -10.75 -7.64 5.71
CA THR A 303 -11.72 -8.11 6.68
C THR A 303 -12.58 -6.96 7.24
N LYS A 304 -13.77 -7.30 7.72
CA LYS A 304 -14.68 -6.39 8.41
C LYS A 304 -15.53 -7.16 9.41
N LEU A 305 -15.62 -6.64 10.64
CA LEU A 305 -16.63 -7.11 11.61
C LEU A 305 -18.02 -6.68 11.14
N ASN A 306 -18.93 -7.65 11.09
CA ASN A 306 -20.32 -7.44 10.69
C ASN A 306 -21.28 -8.04 11.72
N TYR A 307 -22.57 -7.76 11.59
CA TYR A 307 -23.60 -8.23 12.51
C TYR A 307 -24.90 -8.55 11.78
N ASN A 308 -25.68 -9.44 12.32
CA ASN A 308 -26.96 -9.90 11.78
C ASN A 308 -28.04 -9.82 12.88
N ASN A 309 -29.09 -9.03 12.65
CA ASN A 309 -30.19 -8.80 13.59
C ASN A 309 -29.73 -8.51 15.04
N ALA A 310 -28.63 -7.78 15.18
CA ALA A 310 -28.02 -7.43 16.45
C ALA A 310 -27.60 -5.97 16.48
N GLU A 311 -27.20 -5.48 17.65
CA GLU A 311 -26.64 -4.12 17.79
C GLU A 311 -25.30 -4.00 17.06
N ASN A 312 -25.03 -2.83 16.49
CA ASN A 312 -23.76 -2.55 15.86
C ASN A 312 -22.61 -2.66 16.89
N PRO A 313 -21.61 -3.54 16.68
CA PRO A 313 -20.55 -3.77 17.64
C PRO A 313 -19.45 -2.70 17.65
N GLN A 314 -19.52 -1.72 16.75
CA GLN A 314 -18.54 -0.64 16.69
C GLN A 314 -18.74 0.31 17.88
N PRO A 315 -17.69 0.57 18.68
CA PRO A 315 -17.82 1.42 19.86
C PRO A 315 -18.21 2.86 19.53
N ASP A 316 -17.73 3.38 18.41
CA ASP A 316 -18.01 4.75 17.92
C ASP A 316 -19.24 4.85 17.01
N TYR A 317 -20.07 3.80 16.94
CA TYR A 317 -21.36 3.90 16.26
C TYR A 317 -22.24 4.95 16.96
N TRP A 318 -22.85 5.83 16.17
CA TRP A 318 -23.53 7.03 16.69
C TRP A 318 -24.55 6.74 17.81
N LYS A 319 -25.27 5.59 17.75
CA LYS A 319 -26.21 5.20 18.80
C LYS A 319 -25.54 4.80 20.12
N ASN A 320 -24.25 4.43 20.07
CA ASN A 320 -23.46 4.04 21.25
C ASN A 320 -22.75 5.24 21.89
N MET A 321 -22.80 6.41 21.22
CA MET A 321 -22.13 7.61 21.66
C MET A 321 -22.97 8.36 22.70
N PRO A 322 -22.33 9.04 23.68
CA PRO A 322 -23.06 9.86 24.67
C PRO A 322 -24.02 10.87 24.05
N SER A 323 -23.64 11.51 22.92
CA SER A 323 -24.47 12.45 22.20
C SER A 323 -25.81 11.89 21.74
N ALA A 324 -25.93 10.59 21.50
CA ALA A 324 -27.19 9.94 21.14
C ALA A 324 -28.22 10.03 22.27
N ASN A 325 -27.77 10.08 23.53
CA ASN A 325 -28.63 10.21 24.70
C ASN A 325 -29.08 11.65 24.93
N TYR A 326 -28.37 12.62 24.33
CA TYR A 326 -28.68 14.04 24.50
C TYR A 326 -29.78 14.53 23.55
N TYR A 327 -29.88 13.95 22.34
CA TYR A 327 -30.78 14.40 21.27
C TYR A 327 -32.06 13.55 21.11
N VAL A 328 -32.60 12.97 22.20
CA VAL A 328 -33.86 12.25 22.12
C VAL A 328 -35.03 13.24 22.12
N TRP A 329 -35.45 13.69 20.91
CA TRP A 329 -36.52 14.65 20.70
C TRP A 329 -37.84 14.31 21.39
N GLY A 330 -38.15 13.01 21.52
CA GLY A 330 -39.36 12.56 22.19
C GLY A 330 -39.43 12.94 23.66
N ASP A 331 -38.29 12.79 24.35
CA ASP A 331 -38.20 13.07 25.79
C ASP A 331 -38.09 14.55 26.10
N TYR A 332 -37.50 15.34 25.21
CA TYR A 332 -37.43 16.80 25.31
C TYR A 332 -38.88 17.41 25.25
N LYS A 333 -39.72 16.95 24.33
CA LYS A 333 -41.15 17.38 24.22
C LYS A 333 -41.98 17.01 25.43
N ASN A 334 -41.61 15.92 26.12
CA ASN A 334 -42.33 15.42 27.30
C ASN A 334 -41.77 15.96 28.63
N GLY A 335 -40.81 16.87 28.60
CA GLY A 335 -40.24 17.48 29.80
C GLY A 335 -39.26 16.61 30.60
N ASN A 336 -38.81 15.49 30.06
CA ASN A 336 -37.92 14.55 30.73
C ASN A 336 -36.43 14.89 30.56
N ASN A 337 -36.06 16.15 30.60
CA ASN A 337 -34.66 16.61 30.41
C ASN A 337 -33.67 16.04 31.44
N MET A 338 -34.13 15.63 32.62
CA MET A 338 -33.23 15.05 33.62
C MET A 338 -32.68 13.68 33.27
N TYR A 339 -33.48 12.83 32.64
CA TYR A 339 -33.05 11.48 32.24
C TYR A 339 -32.02 11.51 31.09
N THR A 340 -32.15 12.42 30.16
CA THR A 340 -31.19 12.57 29.05
C THR A 340 -29.81 13.02 29.53
N TRP A 341 -29.75 13.94 30.51
CA TRP A 341 -28.49 14.39 31.10
C TRP A 341 -27.81 13.28 31.91
N GLU A 342 -28.54 12.53 32.71
CA GLU A 342 -28.04 11.41 33.47
C GLU A 342 -27.52 10.30 32.55
N ASN A 343 -28.26 9.95 31.52
CA ASN A 343 -27.86 8.94 30.53
C ASN A 343 -26.60 9.39 29.78
N TRP A 344 -26.51 10.68 29.40
CA TRP A 344 -25.32 11.23 28.77
C TRP A 344 -24.11 11.14 29.73
N ASN A 345 -24.24 11.55 30.97
CA ASN A 345 -23.16 11.47 31.94
C ASN A 345 -22.72 10.02 32.18
N ASN A 346 -23.68 9.09 32.31
CA ASN A 346 -23.37 7.67 32.49
C ASN A 346 -22.61 7.11 31.28
N ALA A 347 -22.98 7.47 30.07
CA ALA A 347 -22.28 7.07 28.85
C ALA A 347 -20.86 7.68 28.77
N VAL A 348 -20.70 8.96 29.12
CA VAL A 348 -19.37 9.63 29.21
C VAL A 348 -18.49 8.92 30.23
N ASN A 349 -19.02 8.70 31.44
CA ASN A 349 -18.29 8.02 32.49
C ASN A 349 -17.89 6.59 32.10
N TYR A 350 -18.77 5.85 31.43
CA TYR A 350 -18.48 4.52 30.93
C TYR A 350 -17.31 4.54 29.91
N TRP A 351 -17.37 5.44 28.93
CA TRP A 351 -16.32 5.57 27.92
C TRP A 351 -14.96 5.95 28.52
N GLN A 352 -14.96 6.87 29.49
CA GLN A 352 -13.75 7.39 30.11
C GLN A 352 -13.14 6.44 31.16
N ALA A 353 -13.96 5.59 31.78
CA ALA A 353 -13.55 4.72 32.89
C ALA A 353 -12.42 3.74 32.49
N SER A 354 -12.45 3.20 31.29
CA SER A 354 -11.38 2.31 30.83
C SER A 354 -11.25 2.28 29.31
N LYS A 355 -10.05 1.93 28.85
CA LYS A 355 -9.79 1.72 27.42
C LYS A 355 -10.65 0.57 26.85
N GLN A 356 -10.92 -0.46 27.62
CA GLN A 356 -11.75 -1.60 27.19
C GLN A 356 -13.17 -1.18 26.84
N ASN A 357 -13.73 -0.18 27.56
CA ASN A 357 -15.10 0.27 27.34
C ASN A 357 -15.30 0.99 25.99
N ARG A 358 -14.22 1.57 25.44
CA ARG A 358 -14.24 2.29 24.17
C ARG A 358 -13.63 1.53 23.00
N GLN A 359 -13.39 0.24 23.16
CA GLN A 359 -12.88 -0.65 22.12
C GLN A 359 -13.85 -1.80 21.85
N ILE A 360 -13.67 -2.52 20.75
CA ILE A 360 -14.48 -3.69 20.42
C ILE A 360 -14.32 -4.74 21.51
N ASN A 361 -15.44 -5.15 22.10
CA ASN A 361 -15.46 -6.21 23.10
C ASN A 361 -15.66 -7.57 22.42
N TRP A 362 -14.56 -8.15 21.90
CA TRP A 362 -14.59 -9.43 21.20
C TRP A 362 -15.14 -10.56 22.06
N ASP A 363 -14.81 -10.61 23.35
CA ASP A 363 -15.26 -11.67 24.26
C ASP A 363 -16.78 -11.64 24.43
N ARG A 364 -17.41 -10.44 24.47
CA ARG A 364 -18.86 -10.27 24.47
C ARG A 364 -19.49 -10.79 23.15
N LEU A 365 -18.86 -10.53 22.01
CA LEU A 365 -19.36 -11.00 20.71
C LEU A 365 -19.34 -12.54 20.63
N TYR A 366 -18.25 -13.16 21.07
CA TYR A 366 -18.16 -14.61 21.19
C TYR A 366 -19.23 -15.18 22.12
N TYR A 367 -19.39 -14.60 23.30
CA TYR A 367 -20.41 -15.02 24.24
C TYR A 367 -21.82 -14.94 23.65
N ALA A 368 -22.17 -13.84 23.01
CA ALA A 368 -23.47 -13.65 22.38
C ALA A 368 -23.74 -14.71 21.30
N ASN A 369 -22.76 -15.00 20.43
CA ASN A 369 -22.89 -16.05 19.42
C ASN A 369 -23.04 -17.46 20.02
N GLN A 370 -22.30 -17.76 21.09
CA GLN A 370 -22.42 -19.02 21.78
C GLN A 370 -23.83 -19.21 22.41
N GLN A 371 -24.43 -18.15 22.93
CA GLN A 371 -25.82 -18.20 23.42
C GLN A 371 -26.82 -18.39 22.26
N ALA A 372 -26.63 -17.68 21.13
CA ALA A 372 -27.45 -17.89 19.94
C ALA A 372 -27.36 -19.33 19.42
N ALA A 373 -26.15 -19.90 19.36
CA ALA A 373 -25.92 -21.28 18.93
C ALA A 373 -26.61 -22.30 19.84
N LYS A 374 -26.58 -22.11 21.18
CA LYS A 374 -27.29 -22.96 22.13
C LYS A 374 -28.80 -22.96 21.94
N ASN A 375 -29.34 -21.84 21.45
CA ASN A 375 -30.77 -21.67 21.19
C ASN A 375 -31.17 -22.07 19.75
N GLY A 376 -30.23 -22.62 18.95
CA GLY A 376 -30.48 -22.99 17.56
C GLY A 376 -30.72 -21.79 16.63
N GLN A 377 -30.23 -20.59 17.01
CA GLN A 377 -30.36 -19.36 16.27
C GLN A 377 -29.11 -19.10 15.43
N ASP A 378 -29.28 -18.28 14.40
CA ASP A 378 -28.19 -17.77 13.59
C ASP A 378 -27.20 -16.94 14.43
N LEU A 379 -25.95 -16.93 14.01
CA LEU A 379 -24.94 -16.07 14.61
C LEU A 379 -25.31 -14.60 14.49
N LEU A 380 -24.99 -13.84 15.54
CA LEU A 380 -25.29 -12.41 15.64
C LEU A 380 -24.13 -11.55 15.09
N TYR A 381 -22.89 -12.02 15.25
CA TYR A 381 -21.67 -11.32 14.89
C TYR A 381 -20.73 -12.22 14.11
N TYR A 382 -20.05 -11.68 13.10
CA TYR A 382 -19.09 -12.42 12.30
C TYR A 382 -18.06 -11.50 11.65
N VAL A 383 -16.93 -12.07 11.30
CA VAL A 383 -15.94 -11.40 10.48
C VAL A 383 -16.08 -11.91 9.05
N GLN A 384 -16.34 -11.02 8.13
CA GLN A 384 -16.32 -11.32 6.70
C GLN A 384 -15.09 -10.71 6.05
N ALA A 385 -14.67 -11.25 4.91
CA ALA A 385 -13.67 -10.65 4.06
C ALA A 385 -14.24 -10.30 2.69
N LYS A 386 -13.87 -9.16 2.19
CA LYS A 386 -14.08 -8.74 0.82
C LYS A 386 -12.83 -9.05 0.02
N HIS A 387 -12.99 -9.73 -1.10
CA HIS A 387 -11.92 -10.11 -2.02
C HIS A 387 -12.03 -9.33 -3.32
N ASN A 388 -10.88 -9.00 -3.87
CA ASN A 388 -10.75 -8.41 -5.20
C ASN A 388 -9.52 -9.01 -5.87
N ASP A 389 -9.73 -10.11 -6.58
CA ASP A 389 -8.68 -10.82 -7.29
C ASP A 389 -8.67 -10.41 -8.76
N ASN A 390 -7.48 -10.08 -9.28
CA ASN A 390 -7.34 -9.52 -10.61
C ASN A 390 -6.17 -10.19 -11.36
N LEU A 391 -6.46 -10.75 -12.52
CA LEU A 391 -5.45 -11.18 -13.48
C LEU A 391 -5.35 -10.14 -14.59
N THR A 392 -4.18 -9.51 -14.72
CA THR A 392 -3.89 -8.53 -15.78
C THR A 392 -2.77 -9.05 -16.68
N LEU A 393 -3.02 -9.03 -17.98
CA LEU A 393 -2.01 -9.30 -19.02
C LEU A 393 -1.97 -8.10 -19.97
N SER A 394 -0.79 -7.62 -20.30
CA SER A 394 -0.64 -6.53 -21.28
C SER A 394 0.57 -6.72 -22.18
N LEU A 395 0.43 -6.25 -23.41
CA LEU A 395 1.47 -6.16 -24.43
C LEU A 395 1.56 -4.68 -24.84
N SER A 396 2.76 -4.14 -24.83
CA SER A 396 3.05 -2.80 -25.32
C SER A 396 4.20 -2.86 -26.31
N SER A 397 4.08 -2.19 -27.44
CA SER A 397 5.16 -2.05 -28.42
C SER A 397 5.19 -0.59 -28.90
N VAL A 398 6.27 0.11 -28.60
CA VAL A 398 6.43 1.54 -28.87
C VAL A 398 7.70 1.79 -29.68
N LEU A 399 7.53 2.41 -30.83
CA LEU A 399 8.60 2.87 -31.71
C LEU A 399 8.84 4.37 -31.47
N ASN A 400 10.03 4.71 -31.02
CA ASN A 400 10.51 6.08 -30.94
C ASN A 400 11.45 6.37 -32.09
N THR A 401 11.20 7.44 -32.86
CA THR A 401 12.05 7.82 -33.99
C THR A 401 12.29 9.34 -34.04
N LYS A 402 13.52 9.73 -34.32
CA LYS A 402 13.91 11.11 -34.58
C LYS A 402 13.72 11.40 -36.08
N LEU A 403 12.62 12.06 -36.46
CA LEU A 403 12.33 12.39 -37.84
C LEU A 403 13.24 13.51 -38.37
N THR A 404 13.53 14.48 -37.52
CA THR A 404 14.44 15.59 -37.81
C THR A 404 15.20 16.00 -36.55
N LYS A 405 16.14 16.96 -36.65
CA LYS A 405 16.81 17.53 -35.46
C LYS A 405 15.86 18.18 -34.46
N LYS A 406 14.62 18.54 -34.88
CA LYS A 406 13.63 19.23 -34.07
C LYS A 406 12.33 18.43 -33.82
N SER A 407 12.19 17.28 -34.46
CA SER A 407 10.94 16.50 -34.43
C SER A 407 11.21 15.06 -34.06
N ASN A 408 10.58 14.59 -32.96
CA ASN A 408 10.55 13.22 -32.55
C ASN A 408 9.14 12.68 -32.76
N LEU A 409 9.02 11.43 -33.17
CA LEU A 409 7.76 10.70 -33.27
C LEU A 409 7.82 9.48 -32.32
N ALA A 410 6.84 9.38 -31.44
CA ALA A 410 6.56 8.17 -30.70
C ALA A 410 5.24 7.57 -31.20
N THR A 411 5.24 6.33 -31.60
CA THR A 411 4.05 5.61 -32.05
C THR A 411 4.08 4.17 -31.54
N GLY A 412 2.92 3.58 -31.28
CA GLY A 412 2.90 2.21 -30.76
C GLY A 412 1.51 1.63 -30.62
N ILE A 413 1.48 0.40 -30.14
CA ILE A 413 0.26 -0.36 -29.85
C ILE A 413 0.34 -0.86 -28.42
N MET A 414 -0.76 -0.70 -27.68
CA MET A 414 -0.95 -1.26 -26.34
C MET A 414 -2.19 -2.13 -26.36
N LEU A 415 -2.04 -3.38 -25.96
CA LEU A 415 -3.12 -4.35 -25.82
C LEU A 415 -3.15 -4.84 -24.37
N GLY A 416 -4.33 -4.97 -23.81
CA GLY A 416 -4.48 -5.44 -22.44
C GLY A 416 -5.74 -6.27 -22.25
N LYS A 417 -5.66 -7.20 -21.29
CA LYS A 417 -6.80 -7.98 -20.81
C LYS A 417 -6.74 -8.04 -19.30
N SER A 418 -7.85 -7.70 -18.64
CA SER A 418 -8.05 -7.87 -17.22
C SER A 418 -9.24 -8.80 -16.96
N THR A 419 -9.12 -9.63 -15.94
CA THR A 419 -10.21 -10.47 -15.42
C THR A 419 -10.28 -10.27 -13.93
N ASN A 420 -11.37 -9.70 -13.46
CA ASN A 420 -11.58 -9.34 -12.05
C ASN A 420 -12.63 -10.25 -11.42
N GLN A 421 -12.38 -10.65 -10.17
CA GLN A 421 -13.32 -11.42 -9.36
C GLN A 421 -13.52 -10.69 -8.04
N HIS A 422 -14.78 -10.27 -7.79
CA HIS A 422 -15.19 -9.63 -6.56
C HIS A 422 -16.13 -10.58 -5.82
N TYR A 423 -15.73 -10.99 -4.62
CA TYR A 423 -16.53 -11.90 -3.79
C TYR A 423 -16.31 -11.63 -2.31
N GLN A 424 -17.16 -12.24 -1.48
CA GLN A 424 -17.04 -12.16 -0.03
C GLN A 424 -16.95 -13.57 0.55
N THR A 425 -16.20 -13.70 1.64
CA THR A 425 -16.08 -14.94 2.42
C THR A 425 -16.41 -14.70 3.88
N LEU A 426 -16.91 -15.71 4.55
CA LEU A 426 -17.05 -15.75 5.99
C LEU A 426 -15.70 -16.19 6.58
N GLU A 427 -15.02 -15.30 7.31
CA GLU A 427 -13.67 -15.54 7.85
C GLU A 427 -13.69 -16.12 9.25
N ASP A 428 -14.61 -15.63 10.12
CA ASP A 428 -14.72 -16.08 11.49
C ASP A 428 -16.17 -15.95 11.98
N MET A 429 -16.72 -17.03 12.43
CA MET A 429 -18.09 -17.10 12.99
C MET A 429 -18.16 -16.67 14.46
N LEU A 430 -17.05 -16.26 15.06
CA LEU A 430 -16.95 -15.81 16.44
C LEU A 430 -17.66 -16.76 17.44
N GLY A 431 -17.46 -18.07 17.26
CA GLY A 431 -18.06 -19.09 18.10
C GLY A 431 -19.53 -19.41 17.83
N GLY A 432 -20.11 -18.87 16.75
CA GLY A 432 -21.44 -19.23 16.25
C GLY A 432 -21.44 -20.57 15.52
N ALA A 433 -22.60 -21.20 15.38
CA ALA A 433 -22.76 -22.51 14.73
C ALA A 433 -23.53 -22.43 13.41
N ILE A 434 -24.47 -21.50 13.26
CA ILE A 434 -25.40 -21.42 12.14
C ILE A 434 -25.27 -20.04 11.49
N PHE A 435 -25.16 -20.01 10.17
CA PHE A 435 -25.19 -18.78 9.39
C PHE A 435 -26.02 -18.99 8.12
N HIS A 436 -27.11 -18.25 7.99
CA HIS A 436 -27.86 -18.16 6.77
C HIS A 436 -27.58 -16.83 6.10
N ASN A 437 -27.06 -16.88 4.87
CA ASN A 437 -26.91 -15.69 4.05
C ASN A 437 -28.29 -15.32 3.47
N ILE A 438 -28.69 -14.07 3.70
CA ILE A 438 -30.02 -13.57 3.30
C ILE A 438 -30.03 -13.09 1.83
N ASN A 439 -28.90 -13.19 1.12
CA ASN A 439 -28.79 -12.77 -0.28
C ASN A 439 -28.97 -13.94 -1.24
#